data_203a36b51bc787642660b6540436df56
#
_entry.id   203a36b51bc787642660b6540436df56
#
_cell.length_a   1.000
_cell.length_b   1.000
_cell.length_c   1.000
_cell.angle_alpha   90.00
_cell.angle_beta   90.00
_cell.angle_gamma   90.00
#
_symmetry.space_group_name_H-M   'P 1'
#
loop_
_entity.id
_entity.type
_entity.pdbx_description
1 polymer ?
#
loop_
_entity_poly.entity_id
_entity_poly.type
_entity_poly.pdbx_seq_one_letter_code
_entity_poly.pdbx_strand_id
1 'polypeptide(L)'
;MSVSTFHLRPIQFVDTPVGRDGEVARLAGGMQWFAAYEVIENGARRTVPIADFDRLLGTDERAAKLHRAITAPRAPLTLGGRTLRFDQPMIAGILNVTPDSFSDGGLHDDAAGAGFDMTTKGAALIDVGGESTRPNAPTVWEGDEIARVVPVIERLAGGGTLVSIDTRKAAVMEAALKAGASIVNDVSALLWDDRALEVVARAGCPVILMHSPDPKKGPHGGTGYKAVLTEVYDWLEARVTAAVAGGIDRAKIIVDPGIGFGKSLQDNLTLLNGLALFHGLGCPVMLGASRKRMIGALSNEAPADQRLGGSLTLALKGAETGMQLLRVHDVAETVQALRVWRGMKDQALVSG
;
A
#
# COMPACT_ATOMS: atom_id res chain seq x y z
N MET A 1 2.65 29.34 15.80
CA MET A 1 1.24 29.16 15.42
C MET A 1 1.07 27.67 15.19
N SER A 2 0.21 26.98 15.96
CA SER A 2 -0.12 25.58 15.74
C SER A 2 -0.81 25.49 14.38
N VAL A 3 -0.22 24.75 13.44
CA VAL A 3 -0.90 24.46 12.16
C VAL A 3 -2.14 23.66 12.51
N SER A 4 -3.31 24.19 12.17
CA SER A 4 -4.58 23.47 12.38
C SER A 4 -4.52 22.16 11.61
N THR A 5 -4.63 21.03 12.30
CA THR A 5 -4.68 19.73 11.68
C THR A 5 -6.11 19.44 11.27
N PHE A 6 -6.34 19.31 9.96
CA PHE A 6 -7.66 19.04 9.40
C PHE A 6 -7.61 17.86 8.42
N HIS A 7 -8.42 16.83 8.68
CA HIS A 7 -8.48 15.63 7.87
C HIS A 7 -9.93 15.23 7.56
N LEU A 8 -10.13 14.60 6.41
CA LEU A 8 -11.39 14.01 5.99
C LEU A 8 -11.22 12.50 5.83
N ARG A 9 -12.00 11.72 6.57
CA ARG A 9 -12.05 10.27 6.43
C ARG A 9 -13.39 9.86 5.84
N PRO A 10 -13.44 9.23 4.65
CA PRO A 10 -14.66 8.62 4.12
C PRO A 10 -15.19 7.55 5.07
N ILE A 11 -16.48 7.62 5.36
CA ILE A 11 -17.22 6.70 6.22
C ILE A 11 -18.59 6.39 5.63
N GLN A 12 -19.33 5.46 6.23
CA GLN A 12 -20.67 5.06 5.78
C GLN A 12 -20.64 4.59 4.31
N PHE A 13 -19.79 3.60 4.06
CA PHE A 13 -19.73 2.94 2.75
C PHE A 13 -21.07 2.30 2.43
N VAL A 14 -21.48 2.40 1.16
CA VAL A 14 -22.76 1.89 0.67
C VAL A 14 -22.53 0.78 -0.34
N ASP A 15 -23.47 -0.14 -0.45
CA ASP A 15 -23.37 -1.24 -1.40
C ASP A 15 -23.67 -0.80 -2.84
N THR A 16 -24.62 0.13 -2.99
CA THR A 16 -24.98 0.70 -4.29
C THR A 16 -25.16 2.23 -4.21
N PRO A 17 -24.73 3.00 -5.23
CA PRO A 17 -25.04 4.42 -5.38
C PRO A 17 -26.39 4.67 -6.05
N VAL A 18 -27.07 3.62 -6.58
CA VAL A 18 -28.29 3.76 -7.36
C VAL A 18 -29.39 4.45 -6.54
N GLY A 19 -30.02 5.49 -7.11
CA GLY A 19 -31.07 6.27 -6.46
C GLY A 19 -30.58 7.20 -5.34
N ARG A 20 -29.26 7.43 -5.21
CA ARG A 20 -28.65 8.24 -4.16
C ARG A 20 -27.85 9.43 -4.70
N ASP A 21 -28.32 10.02 -5.78
CA ASP A 21 -27.67 11.17 -6.41
C ASP A 21 -27.52 12.36 -5.44
N GLY A 22 -26.28 12.88 -5.31
CA GLY A 22 -25.96 13.95 -4.34
C GLY A 22 -25.81 13.50 -2.89
N GLU A 23 -26.16 12.27 -2.53
CA GLU A 23 -26.02 11.72 -1.18
C GLU A 23 -24.74 10.91 -0.97
N VAL A 24 -24.09 10.49 -2.05
CA VAL A 24 -22.90 9.64 -2.01
C VAL A 24 -21.82 10.18 -2.95
N ALA A 25 -20.56 9.90 -2.61
CA ALA A 25 -19.41 10.21 -3.45
C ALA A 25 -18.62 8.94 -3.77
N ARG A 26 -18.04 8.88 -4.97
CA ARG A 26 -17.20 7.77 -5.39
C ARG A 26 -15.80 7.90 -4.83
N LEU A 27 -15.28 6.85 -4.22
CA LEU A 27 -13.95 6.84 -3.62
C LEU A 27 -12.88 6.55 -4.68
N ALA A 28 -11.97 7.50 -4.91
CA ALA A 28 -10.77 7.36 -5.74
C ALA A 28 -11.04 6.85 -7.18
N GLY A 29 -12.27 7.05 -7.70
CA GLY A 29 -12.69 6.49 -8.99
C GLY A 29 -12.84 4.96 -8.98
N GLY A 30 -12.77 4.34 -7.80
CA GLY A 30 -12.81 2.88 -7.61
C GLY A 30 -14.23 2.32 -7.48
N MET A 31 -14.33 1.13 -6.89
CA MET A 31 -15.59 0.40 -6.73
C MET A 31 -16.41 0.81 -5.51
N GLN A 32 -15.85 1.65 -4.62
CA GLN A 32 -16.49 2.01 -3.37
C GLN A 32 -17.16 3.37 -3.44
N TRP A 33 -18.30 3.48 -2.77
CA TRP A 33 -19.05 4.72 -2.58
C TRP A 33 -19.29 4.93 -1.09
N PHE A 34 -19.32 6.19 -0.66
CA PHE A 34 -19.52 6.57 0.73
C PHE A 34 -20.47 7.74 0.87
N ALA A 35 -21.19 7.81 2.00
CA ALA A 35 -22.24 8.77 2.24
C ALA A 35 -21.87 9.92 3.20
N ALA A 36 -20.72 9.81 3.90
CA ALA A 36 -20.30 10.84 4.84
C ALA A 36 -18.80 10.91 5.02
N TYR A 37 -18.34 12.05 5.52
CA TYR A 37 -17.00 12.21 6.08
C TYR A 37 -17.02 12.20 7.61
N GLU A 38 -16.06 11.55 8.23
CA GLU A 38 -15.61 11.94 9.55
C GLU A 38 -14.58 13.06 9.37
N VAL A 39 -14.92 14.24 9.85
CA VAL A 39 -14.02 15.39 9.93
C VAL A 39 -13.25 15.30 11.22
N ILE A 40 -11.91 15.30 11.13
CA ILE A 40 -11.01 15.30 12.28
C ILE A 40 -10.29 16.65 12.27
N GLU A 41 -10.59 17.49 13.25
CA GLU A 41 -10.05 18.84 13.35
C GLU A 41 -9.51 19.09 14.75
N ASN A 42 -8.22 19.32 14.89
CA ASN A 42 -7.54 19.52 16.18
C ASN A 42 -7.88 18.43 17.22
N GLY A 43 -8.05 17.18 16.78
CA GLY A 43 -8.44 16.04 17.62
C GLY A 43 -9.95 15.87 17.86
N ALA A 44 -10.76 16.89 17.60
CA ALA A 44 -12.22 16.77 17.62
C ALA A 44 -12.73 16.04 16.39
N ARG A 45 -13.84 15.30 16.54
CA ARG A 45 -14.44 14.51 15.47
C ARG A 45 -15.90 14.85 15.29
N ARG A 46 -16.34 15.01 14.04
CA ARG A 46 -17.75 15.19 13.67
C ARG A 46 -18.05 14.53 12.36
N THR A 47 -19.29 14.12 12.16
CA THR A 47 -19.75 13.53 10.88
C THR A 47 -20.39 14.63 10.02
N VAL A 48 -20.05 14.64 8.72
CA VAL A 48 -20.62 15.51 7.71
C VAL A 48 -21.11 14.64 6.56
N PRO A 49 -22.44 14.55 6.32
CA PRO A 49 -22.98 13.86 5.16
C PRO A 49 -22.48 14.45 3.84
N ILE A 50 -22.37 13.65 2.79
CA ILE A 50 -22.00 14.14 1.45
C ILE A 50 -23.00 15.18 0.95
N ALA A 51 -24.29 14.97 1.16
CA ALA A 51 -25.33 15.92 0.79
C ALA A 51 -25.16 17.33 1.44
N ASP A 52 -24.49 17.41 2.57
CA ASP A 52 -24.24 18.64 3.29
C ASP A 52 -22.83 19.21 3.08
N PHE A 53 -21.97 18.52 2.31
CA PHE A 53 -20.55 18.88 2.20
C PHE A 53 -20.35 20.32 1.73
N ASP A 54 -20.97 20.71 0.63
CA ASP A 54 -20.81 22.06 0.06
C ASP A 54 -21.31 23.13 1.01
N ARG A 55 -22.43 22.89 1.70
CA ARG A 55 -22.98 23.82 2.67
C ARG A 55 -22.12 24.00 3.92
N LEU A 56 -21.51 22.93 4.41
CA LEU A 56 -20.78 22.92 5.69
C LEU A 56 -19.27 23.14 5.54
N LEU A 57 -18.71 22.74 4.42
CA LEU A 57 -17.26 22.71 4.18
C LEU A 57 -16.81 23.25 2.82
N GLY A 58 -17.75 23.60 1.92
CA GLY A 58 -17.40 23.98 0.54
C GLY A 58 -16.54 25.24 0.42
N THR A 59 -16.58 26.13 1.43
CA THR A 59 -15.74 27.33 1.48
C THR A 59 -14.38 27.11 2.15
N ASP A 60 -14.15 25.96 2.78
CA ASP A 60 -12.85 25.60 3.36
C ASP A 60 -11.93 25.03 2.28
N GLU A 61 -10.85 25.75 1.98
CA GLU A 61 -9.89 25.35 0.92
C GLU A 61 -9.23 23.99 1.19
N ARG A 62 -8.92 23.67 2.46
CA ARG A 62 -8.32 22.37 2.84
C ARG A 62 -9.34 21.26 2.65
N ALA A 63 -10.58 21.44 3.08
CA ALA A 63 -11.66 20.49 2.88
C ALA A 63 -11.93 20.23 1.40
N ALA A 64 -12.02 21.28 0.58
CA ALA A 64 -12.22 21.18 -0.86
C ALA A 64 -11.04 20.44 -1.56
N LYS A 65 -9.79 20.73 -1.14
CA LYS A 65 -8.60 20.03 -1.64
C LYS A 65 -8.64 18.53 -1.29
N LEU A 66 -8.95 18.21 -0.05
CA LEU A 66 -9.05 16.81 0.42
C LEU A 66 -10.19 16.07 -0.28
N HIS A 67 -11.36 16.69 -0.43
CA HIS A 67 -12.50 16.11 -1.15
C HIS A 67 -12.11 15.74 -2.60
N ARG A 68 -11.49 16.68 -3.33
CA ARG A 68 -10.98 16.39 -4.67
C ARG A 68 -9.94 15.25 -4.67
N ALA A 69 -9.02 15.25 -3.72
CA ALA A 69 -8.01 14.19 -3.62
C ALA A 69 -8.62 12.82 -3.33
N ILE A 70 -9.66 12.77 -2.47
CA ILE A 70 -10.36 11.53 -2.11
C ILE A 70 -11.18 10.98 -3.28
N THR A 71 -11.87 11.84 -4.03
CA THR A 71 -12.82 11.41 -5.07
C THR A 71 -12.22 11.26 -6.46
N ALA A 72 -11.11 11.96 -6.76
CA ALA A 72 -10.47 11.90 -8.07
C ALA A 72 -9.99 10.47 -8.41
N PRO A 73 -10.24 9.99 -9.63
CA PRO A 73 -9.69 8.74 -10.12
C PRO A 73 -8.16 8.71 -10.02
N ARG A 74 -7.58 7.56 -9.70
CA ARG A 74 -6.14 7.36 -9.73
C ARG A 74 -5.67 7.11 -11.16
N ALA A 75 -4.64 7.84 -11.58
CA ALA A 75 -4.05 7.65 -12.90
C ALA A 75 -3.47 6.23 -13.02
N PRO A 76 -3.74 5.51 -14.12
CA PRO A 76 -3.13 4.21 -14.34
C PRO A 76 -1.62 4.35 -14.59
N LEU A 77 -0.86 3.30 -14.27
CA LEU A 77 0.58 3.22 -14.55
C LEU A 77 0.81 2.25 -15.72
N THR A 78 1.41 2.75 -16.81
CA THR A 78 1.82 1.91 -17.93
C THR A 78 3.29 1.57 -17.80
N LEU A 79 3.60 0.29 -17.63
CA LEU A 79 4.92 -0.24 -17.29
C LEU A 79 5.19 -1.48 -18.16
N GLY A 80 6.29 -1.49 -18.93
CA GLY A 80 6.68 -2.65 -19.74
C GLY A 80 5.58 -3.19 -20.65
N GLY A 81 4.73 -2.33 -21.21
CA GLY A 81 3.59 -2.73 -22.05
C GLY A 81 2.35 -3.22 -21.29
N ARG A 82 2.39 -3.25 -19.95
CA ARG A 82 1.24 -3.55 -19.08
C ARG A 82 0.73 -2.30 -18.39
N THR A 83 -0.58 -2.28 -18.09
CA THR A 83 -1.22 -1.16 -17.39
C THR A 83 -1.77 -1.62 -16.05
N LEU A 84 -1.26 -1.04 -14.97
CA LEU A 84 -1.85 -1.16 -13.63
C LEU A 84 -2.97 -0.14 -13.49
N ARG A 85 -4.19 -0.61 -13.27
CA ARG A 85 -5.38 0.23 -13.10
C ARG A 85 -5.79 0.22 -11.63
N PHE A 86 -6.02 1.41 -11.08
CA PHE A 86 -6.35 1.58 -9.67
C PHE A 86 -7.86 1.73 -9.40
N ASP A 87 -8.70 1.35 -10.34
CA ASP A 87 -10.16 1.36 -10.22
C ASP A 87 -10.72 0.13 -9.47
N GLN A 88 -9.89 -0.87 -9.24
CA GLN A 88 -10.21 -2.07 -8.45
C GLN A 88 -8.98 -2.54 -7.65
N PRO A 89 -9.17 -3.31 -6.56
CA PRO A 89 -8.05 -3.86 -5.81
C PRO A 89 -7.21 -4.80 -6.68
N MET A 90 -5.89 -4.60 -6.67
CA MET A 90 -4.92 -5.47 -7.32
C MET A 90 -4.05 -6.17 -6.28
N ILE A 91 -3.43 -7.29 -6.64
CA ILE A 91 -2.58 -8.07 -5.77
C ILE A 91 -1.12 -7.91 -6.17
N ALA A 92 -0.28 -7.56 -5.18
CA ALA A 92 1.17 -7.68 -5.21
C ALA A 92 1.56 -8.96 -4.46
N GLY A 93 2.12 -9.93 -5.18
CA GLY A 93 2.61 -11.17 -4.57
C GLY A 93 3.98 -10.97 -3.93
N ILE A 94 4.13 -11.34 -2.66
CA ILE A 94 5.38 -11.23 -1.91
C ILE A 94 6.32 -12.38 -2.29
N LEU A 95 7.50 -12.06 -2.80
CA LEU A 95 8.55 -13.03 -3.11
C LEU A 95 9.83 -12.69 -2.37
N ASN A 96 10.05 -13.36 -1.23
CA ASN A 96 11.28 -13.19 -0.45
C ASN A 96 12.35 -14.14 -0.96
N VAL A 97 13.46 -13.58 -1.46
CA VAL A 97 14.63 -14.33 -1.94
C VAL A 97 15.68 -14.32 -0.84
N THR A 98 15.43 -15.09 0.23
CA THR A 98 16.35 -15.25 1.35
C THR A 98 16.84 -16.70 1.41
N PRO A 99 18.05 -16.97 1.96
CA PRO A 99 18.58 -18.32 2.04
C PRO A 99 17.64 -19.34 2.69
N ASP A 100 16.84 -18.90 3.65
CA ASP A 100 15.88 -19.75 4.37
C ASP A 100 14.58 -20.02 3.58
N SER A 101 14.37 -19.33 2.46
CA SER A 101 13.11 -19.41 1.71
C SER A 101 13.11 -20.50 0.63
N PHE A 102 14.27 -20.96 0.19
CA PHE A 102 14.41 -21.93 -0.89
C PHE A 102 15.60 -22.87 -0.58
N SER A 103 15.40 -24.18 -0.68
CA SER A 103 16.41 -25.19 -0.38
C SER A 103 17.37 -25.43 -1.56
N ASP A 104 18.66 -25.50 -1.23
CA ASP A 104 19.82 -26.01 -1.98
C ASP A 104 19.83 -26.03 -3.53
N GLY A 105 20.67 -25.17 -4.10
CA GLY A 105 21.18 -25.31 -5.48
C GLY A 105 20.33 -24.75 -6.60
N GLY A 106 19.01 -24.56 -6.40
CA GLY A 106 18.07 -24.00 -7.38
C GLY A 106 17.44 -22.67 -6.96
N LEU A 107 18.00 -21.96 -5.98
CA LEU A 107 17.42 -20.80 -5.30
C LEU A 107 16.76 -19.78 -6.25
N HIS A 108 17.44 -19.40 -7.33
CA HIS A 108 16.94 -18.38 -8.25
C HIS A 108 15.88 -18.93 -9.21
N ASP A 109 16.01 -20.19 -9.61
CA ASP A 109 15.07 -20.85 -10.50
C ASP A 109 13.75 -21.15 -9.78
N ASP A 110 13.83 -21.65 -8.55
CA ASP A 110 12.68 -21.93 -7.70
C ASP A 110 11.94 -20.62 -7.34
N ALA A 111 12.68 -19.55 -7.02
CA ALA A 111 12.10 -18.24 -6.72
C ALA A 111 11.38 -17.63 -7.94
N ALA A 112 12.01 -17.66 -9.12
CA ALA A 112 11.36 -17.16 -10.33
C ALA A 112 10.15 -18.02 -10.71
N GLY A 113 10.23 -19.35 -10.56
CA GLY A 113 9.11 -20.27 -10.74
C GLY A 113 7.93 -19.94 -9.82
N ALA A 114 8.19 -19.68 -8.54
CA ALA A 114 7.18 -19.24 -7.59
C ALA A 114 6.54 -17.90 -8.00
N GLY A 115 7.33 -16.95 -8.50
CA GLY A 115 6.83 -15.67 -9.00
C GLY A 115 5.92 -15.82 -10.23
N PHE A 116 6.27 -16.70 -11.19
CA PHE A 116 5.40 -17.01 -12.32
C PHE A 116 4.10 -17.71 -11.88
N ASP A 117 4.18 -18.62 -10.92
CA ASP A 117 3.01 -19.27 -10.35
C ASP A 117 2.06 -18.24 -9.70
N MET A 118 2.58 -17.30 -8.91
CA MET A 118 1.78 -16.20 -8.35
C MET A 118 1.13 -15.34 -9.44
N THR A 119 1.86 -15.04 -10.54
CA THR A 119 1.31 -14.28 -11.68
C THR A 119 0.17 -15.05 -12.35
N THR A 120 0.34 -16.35 -12.57
CA THR A 120 -0.68 -17.24 -13.13
C THR A 120 -1.91 -17.31 -12.23
N LYS A 121 -1.73 -17.27 -10.92
CA LYS A 121 -2.79 -17.24 -9.91
C LYS A 121 -3.48 -15.88 -9.79
N GLY A 122 -2.98 -14.84 -10.46
CA GLY A 122 -3.63 -13.54 -10.58
C GLY A 122 -2.96 -12.38 -9.83
N ALA A 123 -1.69 -12.50 -9.44
CA ALA A 123 -0.92 -11.35 -9.01
C ALA A 123 -0.70 -10.39 -10.18
N ALA A 124 -0.97 -9.10 -9.96
CA ALA A 124 -0.75 -8.04 -10.94
C ALA A 124 0.73 -7.65 -11.05
N LEU A 125 1.48 -7.83 -9.96
CA LEU A 125 2.93 -7.65 -9.89
C LEU A 125 3.51 -8.57 -8.81
N ILE A 126 4.82 -8.83 -8.91
CA ILE A 126 5.59 -9.57 -7.92
C ILE A 126 6.55 -8.62 -7.22
N ASP A 127 6.46 -8.59 -5.89
CA ASP A 127 7.31 -7.75 -5.04
C ASP A 127 8.48 -8.58 -4.51
N VAL A 128 9.66 -8.36 -5.08
CA VAL A 128 10.87 -9.15 -4.83
C VAL A 128 11.71 -8.49 -3.76
N GLY A 129 12.02 -9.19 -2.68
CA GLY A 129 12.86 -8.71 -1.59
C GLY A 129 14.01 -9.66 -1.26
N GLY A 130 15.23 -9.12 -1.13
CA GLY A 130 16.45 -9.89 -0.78
C GLY A 130 16.88 -9.74 0.69
N GLU A 131 16.28 -8.81 1.42
CA GLU A 131 16.50 -8.55 2.85
C GLU A 131 15.21 -8.77 3.62
N SER A 132 15.28 -9.44 4.76
CA SER A 132 14.12 -9.58 5.66
C SER A 132 13.87 -8.28 6.42
N THR A 133 12.68 -7.72 6.31
CA THR A 133 12.24 -6.55 7.09
C THR A 133 11.57 -6.92 8.43
N ARG A 134 11.70 -8.21 8.88
CA ARG A 134 11.18 -8.64 10.18
C ARG A 134 11.94 -7.98 11.33
N PRO A 135 11.30 -7.79 12.51
CA PRO A 135 12.01 -7.31 13.70
C PRO A 135 13.26 -8.15 13.99
N ASN A 136 14.37 -7.46 14.29
CA ASN A 136 15.67 -8.07 14.61
C ASN A 136 16.33 -8.89 13.47
N ALA A 137 15.84 -8.80 12.24
CA ALA A 137 16.55 -9.38 11.11
C ALA A 137 17.90 -8.67 10.91
N PRO A 138 18.99 -9.40 10.66
CA PRO A 138 20.28 -8.79 10.36
C PRO A 138 20.21 -7.99 9.06
N THR A 139 20.90 -6.84 9.03
CA THR A 139 21.06 -6.08 7.79
C THR A 139 21.95 -6.87 6.83
N VAL A 140 21.49 -7.04 5.60
CA VAL A 140 22.23 -7.71 4.54
C VAL A 140 23.14 -6.71 3.85
N TRP A 141 24.36 -7.09 3.49
CA TRP A 141 25.21 -6.24 2.66
C TRP A 141 24.60 -6.07 1.26
N GLU A 142 24.70 -4.87 0.69
CA GLU A 142 24.05 -4.54 -0.60
C GLU A 142 24.47 -5.47 -1.74
N GLY A 143 25.74 -5.90 -1.78
CA GLY A 143 26.23 -6.83 -2.80
C GLY A 143 25.58 -8.21 -2.70
N ASP A 144 25.35 -8.72 -1.49
CA ASP A 144 24.66 -9.99 -1.27
C ASP A 144 23.17 -9.87 -1.64
N GLU A 145 22.53 -8.72 -1.32
CA GLU A 145 21.15 -8.48 -1.69
C GLU A 145 20.98 -8.41 -3.21
N ILE A 146 21.87 -7.69 -3.91
CA ILE A 146 21.92 -7.64 -5.39
C ILE A 146 22.07 -9.06 -5.97
N ALA A 147 23.00 -9.85 -5.46
CA ALA A 147 23.24 -11.22 -5.94
C ALA A 147 22.01 -12.12 -5.78
N ARG A 148 21.19 -11.91 -4.76
CA ARG A 148 19.94 -12.65 -4.54
C ARG A 148 18.83 -12.22 -5.52
N VAL A 149 18.60 -10.91 -5.67
CA VAL A 149 17.38 -10.41 -6.33
C VAL A 149 17.52 -10.25 -7.84
N VAL A 150 18.71 -9.86 -8.35
CA VAL A 150 18.91 -9.54 -9.76
C VAL A 150 18.60 -10.72 -10.68
N PRO A 151 19.10 -11.96 -10.47
CA PRO A 151 18.79 -13.08 -11.35
C PRO A 151 17.30 -13.42 -11.38
N VAL A 152 16.60 -13.28 -10.26
CA VAL A 152 15.16 -13.54 -10.15
C VAL A 152 14.38 -12.47 -10.92
N ILE A 153 14.76 -11.19 -10.76
CA ILE A 153 14.13 -10.06 -11.46
C ILE A 153 14.30 -10.18 -12.96
N GLU A 154 15.52 -10.48 -13.45
CA GLU A 154 15.79 -10.68 -14.88
C GLU A 154 14.89 -11.76 -15.50
N ARG A 155 14.74 -12.91 -14.81
CA ARG A 155 13.86 -13.98 -15.29
C ARG A 155 12.37 -13.58 -15.29
N LEU A 156 11.89 -12.98 -14.21
CA LEU A 156 10.51 -12.56 -14.10
C LEU A 156 10.16 -11.47 -15.13
N ALA A 157 11.00 -10.45 -15.26
CA ALA A 157 10.83 -9.36 -16.22
C ALA A 157 10.95 -9.87 -17.67
N GLY A 158 11.93 -10.75 -17.96
CA GLY A 158 12.08 -11.40 -19.26
C GLY A 158 10.87 -12.26 -19.66
N GLY A 159 10.15 -12.84 -18.68
CA GLY A 159 8.86 -13.51 -18.86
C GLY A 159 7.65 -12.57 -18.93
N GLY A 160 7.87 -11.26 -18.91
CA GLY A 160 6.81 -10.23 -19.00
C GLY A 160 6.03 -10.02 -17.69
N THR A 161 6.52 -10.50 -16.54
CA THR A 161 5.93 -10.20 -15.23
C THR A 161 6.33 -8.80 -14.79
N LEU A 162 5.37 -8.01 -14.27
CA LEU A 162 5.72 -6.76 -13.60
C LEU A 162 6.36 -7.06 -12.24
N VAL A 163 7.49 -6.42 -11.99
CA VAL A 163 8.28 -6.62 -10.77
C VAL A 163 8.45 -5.30 -10.03
N SER A 164 8.20 -5.31 -8.72
CA SER A 164 8.72 -4.30 -7.79
C SER A 164 9.91 -4.87 -7.01
N ILE A 165 10.85 -4.01 -6.66
CA ILE A 165 11.97 -4.33 -5.77
C ILE A 165 11.68 -3.77 -4.37
N ASP A 166 11.58 -4.66 -3.36
CA ASP A 166 11.45 -4.30 -1.95
C ASP A 166 12.85 -4.11 -1.35
N THR A 167 13.31 -2.87 -1.33
CA THR A 167 14.62 -2.50 -0.79
C THR A 167 14.66 -1.05 -0.35
N ARG A 168 15.53 -0.74 0.62
CA ARG A 168 15.84 0.61 1.10
C ARG A 168 17.21 1.13 0.65
N LYS A 169 17.96 0.35 -0.14
CA LYS A 169 19.35 0.65 -0.55
C LYS A 169 19.39 1.09 -2.01
N ALA A 170 19.95 2.26 -2.26
CA ALA A 170 20.03 2.86 -3.59
C ALA A 170 20.79 1.97 -4.60
N ALA A 171 21.88 1.33 -4.19
CA ALA A 171 22.63 0.43 -5.07
C ALA A 171 21.80 -0.79 -5.52
N VAL A 172 20.97 -1.34 -4.63
CA VAL A 172 20.04 -2.44 -4.95
C VAL A 172 18.93 -1.96 -5.88
N MET A 173 18.37 -0.74 -5.63
CA MET A 173 17.38 -0.12 -6.52
C MET A 173 17.93 0.02 -7.95
N GLU A 174 19.15 0.58 -8.11
CA GLU A 174 19.81 0.75 -9.42
C GLU A 174 20.00 -0.59 -10.15
N ALA A 175 20.52 -1.61 -9.44
CA ALA A 175 20.75 -2.93 -10.02
C ALA A 175 19.43 -3.62 -10.42
N ALA A 176 18.40 -3.55 -9.57
CA ALA A 176 17.09 -4.14 -9.82
C ALA A 176 16.36 -3.47 -11.00
N LEU A 177 16.39 -2.14 -11.08
CA LEU A 177 15.81 -1.38 -12.19
C LEU A 177 16.50 -1.72 -13.52
N LYS A 178 17.83 -1.86 -13.50
CA LYS A 178 18.61 -2.32 -14.68
C LYS A 178 18.26 -3.75 -15.08
N ALA A 179 17.94 -4.61 -14.13
CA ALA A 179 17.51 -6.00 -14.35
C ALA A 179 16.06 -6.13 -14.85
N GLY A 180 15.29 -5.04 -14.87
CA GLY A 180 13.93 -5.00 -15.40
C GLY A 180 12.83 -4.80 -14.36
N ALA A 181 13.17 -4.54 -13.08
CA ALA A 181 12.18 -4.08 -12.11
C ALA A 181 11.55 -2.76 -12.61
N SER A 182 10.25 -2.61 -12.43
CA SER A 182 9.49 -1.46 -12.93
C SER A 182 9.05 -0.51 -11.83
N ILE A 183 9.08 -0.94 -10.57
CA ILE A 183 8.62 -0.20 -9.39
C ILE A 183 9.65 -0.37 -8.27
N VAL A 184 9.88 0.68 -7.48
CA VAL A 184 10.63 0.59 -6.22
C VAL A 184 9.64 0.57 -5.06
N ASN A 185 9.76 -0.38 -4.15
CA ASN A 185 9.03 -0.44 -2.89
C ASN A 185 10.02 -0.21 -1.74
N ASP A 186 9.94 0.95 -1.08
CA ASP A 186 10.87 1.31 -0.01
C ASP A 186 10.16 1.50 1.33
N VAL A 187 10.41 0.58 2.24
CA VAL A 187 9.87 0.60 3.62
C VAL A 187 10.37 1.79 4.45
N SER A 188 11.38 2.51 3.96
CA SER A 188 11.92 3.73 4.58
C SER A 188 11.42 5.03 3.94
N ALA A 189 10.63 4.94 2.88
CA ALA A 189 10.16 6.08 2.09
C ALA A 189 11.30 6.99 1.62
N LEU A 190 12.39 6.40 1.11
CA LEU A 190 13.59 7.05 0.59
C LEU A 190 14.36 7.84 1.65
N LEU A 191 14.35 7.37 2.91
CA LEU A 191 15.04 8.04 4.01
C LEU A 191 16.23 7.24 4.57
N TRP A 192 16.38 5.96 4.23
CA TRP A 192 17.46 5.12 4.70
C TRP A 192 18.78 5.44 4.00
N ASP A 193 18.78 5.45 2.66
CA ASP A 193 19.92 5.76 1.82
C ASP A 193 19.72 7.16 1.22
N ASP A 194 20.67 8.05 1.46
CA ASP A 194 20.57 9.46 1.03
C ASP A 194 20.53 9.61 -0.52
N ARG A 195 20.97 8.58 -1.28
CA ARG A 195 20.89 8.53 -2.76
C ARG A 195 19.57 7.99 -3.29
N ALA A 196 18.74 7.34 -2.45
CA ALA A 196 17.54 6.64 -2.90
C ALA A 196 16.56 7.55 -3.67
N LEU A 197 16.35 8.78 -3.16
CA LEU A 197 15.49 9.77 -3.82
C LEU A 197 15.99 10.13 -5.22
N GLU A 198 17.28 10.40 -5.37
CA GLU A 198 17.88 10.73 -6.66
C GLU A 198 17.79 9.56 -7.65
N VAL A 199 18.06 8.34 -7.20
CA VAL A 199 17.97 7.12 -8.03
C VAL A 199 16.56 6.95 -8.59
N VAL A 200 15.53 7.04 -7.76
CA VAL A 200 14.13 6.89 -8.18
C VAL A 200 13.70 8.02 -9.11
N ALA A 201 14.05 9.27 -8.77
CA ALA A 201 13.72 10.44 -9.60
C ALA A 201 14.37 10.35 -10.99
N ARG A 202 15.67 9.99 -11.06
CA ARG A 202 16.41 9.82 -12.32
C ARG A 202 15.86 8.67 -13.17
N ALA A 203 15.49 7.55 -12.53
CA ALA A 203 14.88 6.41 -13.21
C ALA A 203 13.46 6.72 -13.73
N GLY A 204 12.78 7.69 -13.13
CA GLY A 204 11.41 8.04 -13.48
C GLY A 204 10.41 6.89 -13.28
N CYS A 205 10.75 5.90 -12.44
CA CYS A 205 9.88 4.76 -12.14
C CYS A 205 8.87 5.11 -11.03
N PRO A 206 7.75 4.37 -10.92
CA PRO A 206 6.88 4.47 -9.76
C PRO A 206 7.58 4.04 -8.47
N VAL A 207 7.13 4.61 -7.35
CA VAL A 207 7.65 4.29 -6.02
C VAL A 207 6.53 4.10 -5.00
N ILE A 208 6.71 3.12 -4.12
CA ILE A 208 5.87 2.90 -2.95
C ILE A 208 6.61 3.47 -1.74
N LEU A 209 5.98 4.45 -1.08
CA LEU A 209 6.50 5.11 0.10
C LEU A 209 5.76 4.59 1.32
N MET A 210 6.45 3.80 2.16
CA MET A 210 5.84 3.25 3.36
C MET A 210 6.19 4.06 4.61
N HIS A 211 5.22 4.23 5.50
CA HIS A 211 5.45 4.81 6.81
C HIS A 211 6.14 3.83 7.77
N SER A 212 7.31 4.23 8.27
CA SER A 212 7.95 3.66 9.46
C SER A 212 8.33 4.77 10.44
N PRO A 213 8.30 4.53 11.79
CA PRO A 213 8.42 5.62 12.76
C PRO A 213 9.75 6.36 12.73
N ASP A 214 10.86 5.63 12.59
CA ASP A 214 12.21 6.18 12.43
C ASP A 214 12.98 5.37 11.37
N PRO A 215 12.82 5.73 10.09
CA PRO A 215 13.41 4.96 8.99
C PRO A 215 14.92 4.80 9.09
N LYS A 216 15.63 5.78 9.64
CA LYS A 216 17.10 5.75 9.81
C LYS A 216 17.56 4.74 10.89
N LYS A 217 16.68 4.41 11.84
CA LYS A 217 16.91 3.34 12.82
C LYS A 217 16.39 1.97 12.37
N GLY A 218 15.86 1.89 11.16
CA GLY A 218 15.28 0.70 10.56
C GLY A 218 13.74 0.70 10.61
N PRO A 219 13.12 -0.30 9.96
CA PRO A 219 11.66 -0.29 9.73
C PRO A 219 10.83 -0.42 11.00
N HIS A 220 11.44 -0.78 12.13
CA HIS A 220 10.78 -0.90 13.44
C HIS A 220 11.31 0.12 14.46
N GLY A 221 12.14 1.09 14.04
CA GLY A 221 12.65 2.16 14.89
C GLY A 221 11.55 3.09 15.37
N GLY A 222 11.64 3.58 16.61
CA GLY A 222 10.68 4.50 17.18
C GLY A 222 9.39 3.82 17.68
N THR A 223 8.73 4.45 18.66
CA THR A 223 7.45 4.01 19.24
C THR A 223 6.71 5.19 19.83
N GLY A 224 5.41 5.02 20.02
CA GLY A 224 4.57 5.94 20.79
C GLY A 224 3.93 7.02 19.93
N TYR A 225 2.68 6.77 19.54
CA TYR A 225 1.81 7.74 18.91
C TYR A 225 0.82 8.30 19.92
N LYS A 226 0.48 9.57 19.81
CA LYS A 226 -0.65 10.18 20.51
C LYS A 226 -1.95 9.97 19.74
N ALA A 227 -1.86 10.08 18.39
CA ALA A 227 -2.97 9.94 17.47
C ALA A 227 -2.47 9.27 16.18
N VAL A 228 -2.16 7.96 16.25
CA VAL A 228 -1.46 7.20 15.19
C VAL A 228 -2.04 7.42 13.79
N LEU A 229 -3.37 7.52 13.66
CA LEU A 229 -4.05 7.64 12.36
C LEU A 229 -3.67 8.95 11.64
N THR A 230 -3.75 10.08 12.34
CA THR A 230 -3.44 11.40 11.77
C THR A 230 -1.94 11.64 11.70
N GLU A 231 -1.15 11.16 12.67
CA GLU A 231 0.31 11.29 12.65
C GLU A 231 0.92 10.53 11.45
N VAL A 232 0.45 9.32 11.16
CA VAL A 232 0.89 8.54 9.98
C VAL A 232 0.45 9.22 8.67
N TYR A 233 -0.75 9.79 8.64
CA TYR A 233 -1.23 10.56 7.48
C TYR A 233 -0.34 11.78 7.22
N ASP A 234 -0.09 12.61 8.25
CA ASP A 234 0.68 13.84 8.13
C ASP A 234 2.13 13.56 7.73
N TRP A 235 2.71 12.48 8.28
CA TRP A 235 4.04 12.04 7.89
C TRP A 235 4.10 11.62 6.42
N LEU A 236 3.13 10.82 5.95
CA LEU A 236 3.06 10.42 4.53
C LEU A 236 2.82 11.64 3.62
N GLU A 237 1.97 12.60 4.01
CA GLU A 237 1.76 13.84 3.25
C GLU A 237 3.07 14.63 3.07
N ALA A 238 3.86 14.74 4.15
CA ALA A 238 5.17 15.37 4.11
C ALA A 238 6.16 14.59 3.22
N ARG A 239 6.13 13.25 3.27
CA ARG A 239 7.00 12.41 2.42
C ARG A 239 6.65 12.51 0.94
N VAL A 240 5.35 12.46 0.60
CA VAL A 240 4.87 12.69 -0.77
C VAL A 240 5.32 14.07 -1.26
N THR A 241 5.16 15.10 -0.45
CA THR A 241 5.59 16.46 -0.78
C THR A 241 7.10 16.52 -1.04
N ALA A 242 7.91 15.91 -0.18
CA ALA A 242 9.37 15.88 -0.34
C ALA A 242 9.80 15.07 -1.58
N ALA A 243 9.14 13.94 -1.87
CA ALA A 243 9.42 13.12 -3.05
C ALA A 243 9.13 13.90 -4.35
N VAL A 244 8.00 14.62 -4.40
CA VAL A 244 7.65 15.48 -5.54
C VAL A 244 8.66 16.64 -5.69
N ALA A 245 9.04 17.29 -4.59
CA ALA A 245 10.06 18.34 -4.62
C ALA A 245 11.42 17.80 -5.09
N GLY A 246 11.72 16.52 -4.83
CA GLY A 246 12.91 15.81 -5.31
C GLY A 246 12.84 15.32 -6.76
N GLY A 247 11.76 15.66 -7.50
CA GLY A 247 11.64 15.37 -8.93
C GLY A 247 10.85 14.11 -9.28
N ILE A 248 10.23 13.44 -8.30
CA ILE A 248 9.35 12.27 -8.57
C ILE A 248 7.97 12.78 -8.98
N ASP A 249 7.47 12.28 -10.11
CA ASP A 249 6.10 12.57 -10.56
C ASP A 249 5.08 12.05 -9.53
N ARG A 250 4.19 12.95 -9.06
CA ARG A 250 3.15 12.60 -8.09
C ARG A 250 2.26 11.45 -8.55
N ALA A 251 1.99 11.34 -9.86
CA ALA A 251 1.18 10.26 -10.42
C ALA A 251 1.85 8.88 -10.31
N LYS A 252 3.15 8.83 -10.00
CA LYS A 252 3.95 7.62 -9.83
C LYS A 252 4.18 7.24 -8.36
N ILE A 253 3.60 7.96 -7.42
CA ILE A 253 3.74 7.70 -5.99
C ILE A 253 2.56 6.86 -5.51
N ILE A 254 2.85 5.74 -4.86
CA ILE A 254 1.93 4.89 -4.10
C ILE A 254 2.31 5.03 -2.63
N VAL A 255 1.35 5.05 -1.71
CA VAL A 255 1.62 5.17 -0.27
C VAL A 255 1.19 3.91 0.47
N ASP A 256 1.90 3.57 1.55
CA ASP A 256 1.57 2.46 2.46
C ASP A 256 1.62 2.96 3.91
N PRO A 257 0.55 2.82 4.71
CA PRO A 257 0.54 3.21 6.12
C PRO A 257 1.45 2.38 7.03
N GLY A 258 2.08 1.32 6.51
CA GLY A 258 3.10 0.54 7.21
C GLY A 258 2.53 -0.25 8.39
N ILE A 259 1.47 -1.01 8.19
CA ILE A 259 0.90 -1.91 9.22
C ILE A 259 1.98 -2.89 9.72
N GLY A 260 2.13 -2.99 11.04
CA GLY A 260 3.09 -3.89 11.69
C GLY A 260 4.52 -3.37 11.80
N PHE A 261 4.82 -2.16 11.32
CA PHE A 261 6.15 -1.55 11.40
C PHE A 261 6.20 -0.52 12.54
N GLY A 262 6.89 -0.85 13.64
CA GLY A 262 7.08 0.03 14.80
C GLY A 262 5.77 0.53 15.44
N LYS A 263 4.72 -0.27 15.42
CA LYS A 263 3.38 0.05 15.90
C LYS A 263 2.89 -1.02 16.86
N SER A 264 2.23 -0.60 17.93
CA SER A 264 1.55 -1.53 18.85
C SER A 264 0.38 -2.25 18.17
N LEU A 265 -0.16 -3.28 18.81
CA LEU A 265 -1.38 -3.94 18.34
C LEU A 265 -2.54 -2.93 18.18
N GLN A 266 -2.73 -2.07 19.18
CA GLN A 266 -3.79 -1.06 19.15
C GLN A 266 -3.59 -0.02 18.05
N ASP A 267 -2.36 0.44 17.80
CA ASP A 267 -2.04 1.35 16.70
C ASP A 267 -2.39 0.72 15.35
N ASN A 268 -2.00 -0.55 15.15
CA ASN A 268 -2.33 -1.27 13.91
C ASN A 268 -3.83 -1.42 13.70
N LEU A 269 -4.59 -1.75 14.74
CA LEU A 269 -6.06 -1.86 14.66
C LEU A 269 -6.71 -0.50 14.38
N THR A 270 -6.18 0.57 14.97
CA THR A 270 -6.65 1.95 14.72
C THR A 270 -6.40 2.34 13.26
N LEU A 271 -5.23 2.05 12.71
CA LEU A 271 -4.92 2.31 11.30
C LEU A 271 -5.80 1.49 10.37
N LEU A 272 -6.01 0.20 10.64
CA LEU A 272 -6.88 -0.67 9.84
C LEU A 272 -8.35 -0.20 9.83
N ASN A 273 -8.83 0.32 10.94
CA ASN A 273 -10.16 0.93 11.01
C ASN A 273 -10.23 2.30 10.31
N GLY A 274 -9.10 2.98 10.17
CA GLY A 274 -8.98 4.31 9.58
C GLY A 274 -8.45 4.35 8.15
N LEU A 275 -8.26 3.21 7.47
CA LEU A 275 -7.57 3.12 6.15
C LEU A 275 -8.08 4.14 5.11
N ALA A 276 -9.38 4.38 5.06
CA ALA A 276 -9.96 5.31 4.09
C ALA A 276 -9.43 6.76 4.21
N LEU A 277 -8.84 7.15 5.35
CA LEU A 277 -8.23 8.45 5.53
C LEU A 277 -7.12 8.71 4.50
N PHE A 278 -6.32 7.69 4.18
CA PHE A 278 -5.15 7.83 3.31
C PHE A 278 -5.48 8.20 1.86
N HIS A 279 -6.73 8.06 1.43
CA HIS A 279 -7.16 8.56 0.12
C HIS A 279 -7.05 10.08 -0.01
N GLY A 280 -7.07 10.82 1.12
CA GLY A 280 -6.83 12.26 1.16
C GLY A 280 -5.44 12.68 0.66
N LEU A 281 -4.48 11.75 0.63
CA LEU A 281 -3.14 11.97 0.03
C LEU A 281 -3.20 12.09 -1.50
N GLY A 282 -4.30 11.66 -2.16
CA GLY A 282 -4.45 11.71 -3.61
C GLY A 282 -3.61 10.69 -4.38
N CYS A 283 -2.89 9.81 -3.70
CA CYS A 283 -2.09 8.71 -4.24
C CYS A 283 -2.88 7.39 -4.19
N PRO A 284 -2.55 6.38 -5.01
CA PRO A 284 -2.95 5.01 -4.73
C PRO A 284 -2.42 4.55 -3.38
N VAL A 285 -3.18 3.71 -2.68
CA VAL A 285 -2.82 3.20 -1.35
C VAL A 285 -2.58 1.70 -1.41
N MET A 286 -1.42 1.26 -0.90
CA MET A 286 -1.09 -0.15 -0.69
C MET A 286 -1.39 -0.55 0.76
N LEU A 287 -1.84 -1.78 0.94
CA LEU A 287 -1.98 -2.43 2.24
C LEU A 287 -1.15 -3.72 2.28
N GLY A 288 -0.14 -3.75 3.13
CA GLY A 288 0.67 -4.92 3.43
C GLY A 288 0.40 -5.45 4.84
N ALA A 289 -0.65 -6.28 5.01
CA ALA A 289 -1.05 -6.81 6.32
C ALA A 289 -1.00 -8.35 6.41
N SER A 290 -0.64 -9.04 5.32
CA SER A 290 -0.61 -10.50 5.22
C SER A 290 0.36 -11.14 6.20
N ARG A 291 -0.10 -12.14 6.95
CA ARG A 291 0.64 -12.95 7.93
C ARG A 291 1.31 -12.15 9.05
N LYS A 292 0.97 -10.86 9.24
CA LYS A 292 1.57 -9.99 10.26
C LYS A 292 1.31 -10.51 11.69
N ARG A 293 2.24 -10.19 12.61
CA ARG A 293 2.21 -10.63 14.02
C ARG A 293 0.89 -10.31 14.72
N MET A 294 0.26 -9.19 14.40
CA MET A 294 -1.03 -8.80 14.97
C MET A 294 -2.13 -9.84 14.76
N ILE A 295 -2.12 -10.58 13.62
CA ILE A 295 -3.06 -11.66 13.37
C ILE A 295 -2.84 -12.78 14.37
N GLY A 296 -1.58 -13.18 14.60
CA GLY A 296 -1.24 -14.17 15.61
C GLY A 296 -1.67 -13.75 17.02
N ALA A 297 -1.39 -12.50 17.40
CA ALA A 297 -1.77 -11.96 18.71
C ALA A 297 -3.29 -11.96 18.96
N LEU A 298 -4.09 -11.87 17.90
CA LEU A 298 -5.56 -11.95 17.96
C LEU A 298 -6.10 -13.38 17.82
N SER A 299 -5.23 -14.35 17.49
CA SER A 299 -5.60 -15.72 17.16
C SER A 299 -4.75 -16.73 17.93
N ASN A 300 -4.73 -16.63 19.27
CA ASN A 300 -4.01 -17.52 20.16
C ASN A 300 -2.53 -17.71 19.80
N GLU A 301 -1.84 -16.61 19.47
CA GLU A 301 -0.42 -16.59 19.04
C GLU A 301 -0.13 -17.49 17.83
N ALA A 302 -1.09 -17.63 16.90
CA ALA A 302 -0.94 -18.46 15.71
C ALA A 302 0.37 -18.16 14.97
N PRO A 303 1.15 -19.18 14.56
CA PRO A 303 2.35 -19.01 13.76
C PRO A 303 2.03 -18.48 12.36
N ALA A 304 3.04 -17.93 11.65
CA ALA A 304 2.83 -17.16 10.42
C ALA A 304 2.12 -17.94 9.30
N ASP A 305 2.38 -19.25 9.21
CA ASP A 305 1.79 -20.18 8.24
C ASP A 305 0.30 -20.50 8.53
N GLN A 306 -0.16 -20.25 9.76
CA GLN A 306 -1.56 -20.48 10.17
C GLN A 306 -2.41 -19.19 10.20
N ARG A 307 -1.92 -18.09 9.60
CA ARG A 307 -2.61 -16.77 9.61
C ARG A 307 -3.41 -16.48 8.35
N LEU A 308 -3.75 -17.48 7.55
CA LEU A 308 -4.47 -17.28 6.28
C LEU A 308 -5.81 -16.58 6.49
N GLY A 309 -6.67 -17.08 7.38
CA GLY A 309 -8.00 -16.50 7.64
C GLY A 309 -7.94 -15.03 8.03
N GLY A 310 -7.01 -14.65 8.92
CA GLY A 310 -6.76 -13.26 9.30
C GLY A 310 -6.20 -12.42 8.15
N SER A 311 -5.32 -13.00 7.31
CA SER A 311 -4.79 -12.32 6.13
C SER A 311 -5.88 -11.99 5.11
N LEU A 312 -6.80 -12.92 4.85
CA LEU A 312 -7.96 -12.71 3.96
C LEU A 312 -8.92 -11.66 4.52
N THR A 313 -9.19 -11.71 5.84
CA THR A 313 -10.02 -10.69 6.52
C THR A 313 -9.45 -9.28 6.30
N LEU A 314 -8.14 -9.11 6.46
CA LEU A 314 -7.50 -7.81 6.28
C LEU A 314 -7.41 -7.38 4.81
N ALA A 315 -7.26 -8.32 3.88
CA ALA A 315 -7.32 -8.04 2.45
C ALA A 315 -8.71 -7.55 2.02
N LEU A 316 -9.77 -8.22 2.47
CA LEU A 316 -11.15 -7.81 2.23
C LEU A 316 -11.47 -6.46 2.88
N LYS A 317 -11.01 -6.22 4.11
CA LYS A 317 -11.10 -4.91 4.76
C LYS A 317 -10.43 -3.81 3.94
N GLY A 318 -9.25 -4.10 3.36
CA GLY A 318 -8.58 -3.21 2.42
C GLY A 318 -9.45 -2.92 1.18
N ALA A 319 -10.00 -3.95 0.55
CA ALA A 319 -10.87 -3.80 -0.61
C ALA A 319 -12.13 -2.97 -0.29
N GLU A 320 -12.78 -3.20 0.86
CA GLU A 320 -13.95 -2.46 1.33
C GLU A 320 -13.65 -0.98 1.62
N THR A 321 -12.42 -0.66 1.98
CA THR A 321 -11.97 0.73 2.23
C THR A 321 -11.24 1.34 1.03
N GLY A 322 -11.30 0.68 -0.15
CA GLY A 322 -10.82 1.20 -1.42
C GLY A 322 -9.31 1.14 -1.64
N MET A 323 -8.57 0.27 -0.92
CA MET A 323 -7.14 0.09 -1.17
C MET A 323 -6.90 -0.43 -2.59
N GLN A 324 -5.99 0.20 -3.32
CA GLN A 324 -5.73 -0.12 -4.71
C GLN A 324 -4.74 -1.28 -4.89
N LEU A 325 -3.87 -1.51 -3.91
CA LEU A 325 -2.88 -2.58 -3.96
C LEU A 325 -2.86 -3.35 -2.64
N LEU A 326 -2.97 -4.67 -2.72
CA LEU A 326 -2.92 -5.58 -1.58
C LEU A 326 -1.66 -6.43 -1.70
N ARG A 327 -0.72 -6.24 -0.78
CA ARG A 327 0.56 -6.96 -0.74
C ARG A 327 0.43 -8.21 0.13
N VAL A 328 0.46 -9.39 -0.49
CA VAL A 328 0.09 -10.66 0.17
C VAL A 328 1.04 -11.81 -0.15
N HIS A 329 1.11 -12.80 0.75
CA HIS A 329 1.79 -14.08 0.52
C HIS A 329 0.89 -15.09 -0.20
N ASP A 330 -0.40 -15.14 0.18
CA ASP A 330 -1.38 -16.15 -0.23
C ASP A 330 -2.20 -15.63 -1.42
N VAL A 331 -1.57 -15.60 -2.61
CA VAL A 331 -2.13 -14.95 -3.81
C VAL A 331 -3.42 -15.62 -4.27
N ALA A 332 -3.43 -16.94 -4.43
CA ALA A 332 -4.58 -17.67 -4.98
C ALA A 332 -5.83 -17.49 -4.12
N GLU A 333 -5.68 -17.63 -2.80
CA GLU A 333 -6.75 -17.52 -1.82
C GLU A 333 -7.26 -16.08 -1.74
N THR A 334 -6.37 -15.10 -1.83
CA THR A 334 -6.75 -13.67 -1.84
C THR A 334 -7.48 -13.30 -3.13
N VAL A 335 -7.03 -13.80 -4.29
CA VAL A 335 -7.74 -13.63 -5.57
C VAL A 335 -9.14 -14.22 -5.51
N GLN A 336 -9.29 -15.44 -4.95
CA GLN A 336 -10.61 -16.07 -4.78
C GLN A 336 -11.52 -15.21 -3.91
N ALA A 337 -11.02 -14.75 -2.74
CA ALA A 337 -11.78 -13.91 -1.83
C ALA A 337 -12.24 -12.60 -2.50
N LEU A 338 -11.35 -11.92 -3.23
CA LEU A 338 -11.67 -10.69 -3.95
C LEU A 338 -12.67 -10.91 -5.11
N ARG A 339 -12.61 -12.04 -5.80
CA ARG A 339 -13.60 -12.39 -6.86
C ARG A 339 -15.01 -12.56 -6.27
N VAL A 340 -15.12 -13.23 -5.12
CA VAL A 340 -16.40 -13.38 -4.42
C VAL A 340 -16.91 -12.02 -3.95
N TRP A 341 -16.05 -11.24 -3.29
CA TRP A 341 -16.38 -9.89 -2.86
C TRP A 341 -16.84 -9.01 -4.02
N ARG A 342 -16.13 -9.03 -5.15
CA ARG A 342 -16.52 -8.29 -6.36
C ARG A 342 -17.87 -8.74 -6.90
N GLY A 343 -18.13 -10.05 -6.99
CA GLY A 343 -19.43 -10.56 -7.45
C GLY A 343 -20.60 -10.05 -6.61
N MET A 344 -20.43 -9.93 -5.28
CA MET A 344 -21.44 -9.31 -4.41
C MET A 344 -21.64 -7.82 -4.72
N LYS A 345 -20.57 -7.06 -4.96
CA LYS A 345 -20.65 -5.63 -5.31
C LYS A 345 -21.29 -5.42 -6.69
N ASP A 346 -20.90 -6.20 -7.69
CA ASP A 346 -21.48 -6.12 -9.04
C ASP A 346 -23.00 -6.43 -9.00
N GLN A 347 -23.44 -7.43 -8.19
CA GLN A 347 -24.87 -7.74 -8.02
C GLN A 347 -25.63 -6.58 -7.35
N ALA A 348 -25.05 -5.93 -6.36
CA ALA A 348 -25.70 -4.80 -5.69
C ALA A 348 -25.97 -3.60 -6.64
N LEU A 349 -25.16 -3.44 -7.70
CA LEU A 349 -25.37 -2.40 -8.71
C LEU A 349 -26.52 -2.67 -9.66
N VAL A 350 -26.94 -3.94 -9.84
CA VAL A 350 -28.01 -4.33 -10.78
C VAL A 350 -29.33 -4.69 -10.08
N SER A 351 -29.34 -4.77 -8.75
CA SER A 351 -30.51 -5.10 -7.95
C SER A 351 -31.24 -3.87 -7.39
N GLY A 352 -30.76 -2.65 -7.71
CA GLY A 352 -31.31 -1.39 -7.23
C GLY A 352 -32.37 -0.81 -8.12
#